data_3b7fa69ec3bbef83bb7463217a5785b9
#
_entry.id   3b7fa69ec3bbef83bb7463217a5785b9
#
_cell.length_a   1.000
_cell.length_b   1.000
_cell.length_c   1.000
_cell.angle_alpha   90.00
_cell.angle_beta   90.00
_cell.angle_gamma   90.00
#
_symmetry.space_group_name_H-M   'P 1'
#
loop_
_entity.id
_entity.type
_entity.pdbx_description
1 polymer ?
#
loop_
_entity_poly.entity_id
_entity_poly.type
_entity_poly.pdbx_seq_one_letter_code
_entity_poly.pdbx_strand_id
1 'polypeptide(L)'
;MEELAEAFQSDGKLYGVPAKTILKYTTIHLVPMVDPDGVDLVTGAIRPQTPEYNIARQIAGDFPDIPFPDGWKANLLGVDLNLQYPAGWLQAREIKFSQGFTRPAPRDYVGRAPLNQKESMALARYTEEVDPDLVLAYHTQGKAIYWQFRDYQVPGARSLADEFAKASGYSVEDTPYESSFAGYKDWFIQNWRRPGFTIEAGSGTNPLPLSQFDEIYRDNLGILVTAATGLPEKN
;
A
#
# COMPACT_ATOMS: atom_id res chain seq x y z
N MET A 1 -15.09 0.15 7.30
CA MET A 1 -15.50 -0.80 8.39
C MET A 1 -16.79 -0.35 9.08
N GLU A 2 -16.92 0.91 9.40
CA GLU A 2 -18.15 1.45 10.05
C GLU A 2 -19.40 1.17 9.21
N GLU A 3 -19.45 1.60 7.94
CA GLU A 3 -20.55 1.31 7.05
C GLU A 3 -20.86 -0.20 6.89
N LEU A 4 -19.83 -1.06 6.89
CA LEU A 4 -20.03 -2.51 6.84
C LEU A 4 -20.71 -3.01 8.12
N ALA A 5 -20.32 -2.50 9.28
CA ALA A 5 -20.93 -2.86 10.56
C ALA A 5 -22.39 -2.36 10.65
N GLU A 6 -22.66 -1.14 10.22
CA GLU A 6 -24.01 -0.58 10.15
C GLU A 6 -24.89 -1.36 9.18
N ALA A 7 -24.38 -1.66 7.97
CA ALA A 7 -25.10 -2.47 6.99
C ALA A 7 -25.36 -3.91 7.52
N PHE A 8 -24.42 -4.48 8.26
CA PHE A 8 -24.61 -5.80 8.88
C PHE A 8 -25.73 -5.78 9.93
N GLN A 9 -25.75 -4.76 10.79
CA GLN A 9 -26.76 -4.60 11.85
C GLN A 9 -28.18 -4.34 11.31
N SER A 10 -28.26 -3.59 10.20
CA SER A 10 -29.53 -3.19 9.58
C SER A 10 -30.03 -4.13 8.48
N ASP A 11 -29.42 -5.31 8.29
CA ASP A 11 -29.67 -6.18 7.13
C ASP A 11 -29.50 -5.48 5.77
N GLY A 12 -28.64 -4.48 5.74
CA GLY A 12 -28.34 -3.66 4.58
C GLY A 12 -27.35 -4.29 3.61
N LYS A 13 -27.08 -3.54 2.55
CA LYS A 13 -26.13 -3.92 1.49
C LYS A 13 -25.00 -2.91 1.40
N LEU A 14 -23.82 -3.39 1.06
CA LEU A 14 -22.68 -2.57 0.69
C LEU A 14 -22.28 -2.88 -0.75
N TYR A 15 -22.18 -1.87 -1.60
CA TYR A 15 -21.94 -2.04 -3.03
C TYR A 15 -22.85 -3.11 -3.69
N GLY A 16 -24.14 -3.12 -3.32
CA GLY A 16 -25.14 -4.08 -3.83
C GLY A 16 -25.10 -5.47 -3.20
N VAL A 17 -24.08 -5.82 -2.40
CA VAL A 17 -23.92 -7.12 -1.73
C VAL A 17 -24.45 -7.04 -0.30
N PRO A 18 -25.27 -8.01 0.16
CA PRO A 18 -25.70 -8.04 1.56
C PRO A 18 -24.51 -8.14 2.51
N ALA A 19 -24.44 -7.28 3.51
CA ALA A 19 -23.33 -7.23 4.46
C ALA A 19 -23.10 -8.57 5.18
N LYS A 20 -24.20 -9.28 5.49
CA LYS A 20 -24.13 -10.63 6.07
C LYS A 20 -23.45 -11.66 5.15
N THR A 21 -23.59 -11.52 3.82
CA THR A 21 -22.90 -12.36 2.86
C THR A 21 -21.40 -12.09 2.85
N ILE A 22 -20.98 -10.82 2.91
CA ILE A 22 -19.58 -10.43 2.98
C ILE A 22 -18.91 -11.09 4.18
N LEU A 23 -19.50 -10.94 5.38
CA LEU A 23 -18.90 -11.41 6.63
C LEU A 23 -19.13 -12.91 6.92
N LYS A 24 -19.95 -13.59 6.13
CA LYS A 24 -20.18 -15.03 6.34
C LYS A 24 -18.96 -15.89 6.01
N TYR A 25 -18.22 -15.52 4.98
CA TYR A 25 -17.13 -16.32 4.42
C TYR A 25 -15.77 -15.62 4.48
N THR A 26 -15.74 -14.34 4.90
CA THR A 26 -14.53 -13.52 4.82
C THR A 26 -14.23 -12.86 6.16
N THR A 27 -13.01 -13.04 6.64
CA THR A 27 -12.43 -12.24 7.72
C THR A 27 -11.63 -11.11 7.09
N ILE A 28 -11.96 -9.87 7.45
CA ILE A 28 -11.27 -8.68 6.94
C ILE A 28 -10.28 -8.19 8.01
N HIS A 29 -9.01 -8.18 7.66
CA HIS A 29 -7.95 -7.60 8.46
C HIS A 29 -7.61 -6.21 7.90
N LEU A 30 -7.60 -5.20 8.74
CA LEU A 30 -7.31 -3.83 8.36
C LEU A 30 -6.12 -3.29 9.12
N VAL A 31 -5.09 -2.89 8.38
CA VAL A 31 -3.95 -2.11 8.89
C VAL A 31 -4.11 -0.68 8.37
N PRO A 32 -4.70 0.23 9.16
CA PRO A 32 -5.10 1.55 8.65
C PRO A 32 -3.90 2.43 8.31
N MET A 33 -2.74 2.20 8.93
CA MET A 33 -1.57 3.04 8.76
C MET A 33 -0.29 2.24 9.05
N VAL A 34 0.53 2.02 8.04
CA VAL A 34 1.79 1.26 8.17
C VAL A 34 2.91 2.14 8.72
N ASP A 35 2.91 3.43 8.34
CA ASP A 35 3.90 4.42 8.74
C ASP A 35 3.22 5.62 9.44
N PRO A 36 2.81 5.47 10.71
CA PRO A 36 2.13 6.56 11.42
C PRO A 36 3.00 7.80 11.58
N ASP A 37 4.28 7.61 11.88
CA ASP A 37 5.20 8.73 12.13
C ASP A 37 5.48 9.55 10.86
N GLY A 38 5.63 8.88 9.70
CA GLY A 38 5.79 9.54 8.41
C GLY A 38 4.53 10.31 8.00
N VAL A 39 3.35 9.74 8.25
CA VAL A 39 2.07 10.42 8.04
C VAL A 39 1.95 11.64 8.95
N ASP A 40 2.26 11.50 10.23
CA ASP A 40 2.21 12.59 11.21
C ASP A 40 3.17 13.73 10.86
N LEU A 41 4.32 13.41 10.26
CA LEU A 41 5.24 14.41 9.75
C LEU A 41 4.62 15.23 8.61
N VAL A 42 4.05 14.55 7.60
CA VAL A 42 3.49 15.20 6.41
C VAL A 42 2.21 15.96 6.73
N THR A 43 1.37 15.44 7.61
CA THR A 43 0.11 16.09 8.02
C THR A 43 0.30 17.21 9.04
N GLY A 44 1.53 17.38 9.57
CA GLY A 44 1.87 18.42 10.54
C GLY A 44 1.49 18.10 11.99
N ALA A 45 1.14 16.84 12.30
CA ALA A 45 0.96 16.38 13.69
C ALA A 45 2.32 16.40 14.43
N ILE A 46 3.40 15.99 13.75
CA ILE A 46 4.77 16.25 14.21
C ILE A 46 5.11 17.70 13.88
N ARG A 47 5.22 18.51 14.92
CA ARG A 47 5.41 19.97 14.80
C ARG A 47 6.87 20.37 14.57
N PRO A 48 7.11 21.49 13.87
CA PRO A 48 8.45 22.09 13.80
C PRO A 48 9.09 22.22 15.19
N GLN A 49 10.42 22.02 15.26
CA GLN A 49 11.25 22.08 16.46
C GLN A 49 11.15 20.87 17.41
N THR A 50 10.28 19.87 17.15
CA THR A 50 10.38 18.60 17.87
C THR A 50 11.64 17.83 17.42
N PRO A 51 12.18 16.92 18.26
CA PRO A 51 13.33 16.10 17.90
C PRO A 51 13.09 15.30 16.60
N GLU A 52 11.90 14.72 16.45
CA GLU A 52 11.48 13.93 15.28
C GLU A 52 11.48 14.78 14.01
N TYR A 53 10.86 15.95 14.06
CA TYR A 53 10.87 16.90 12.93
C TYR A 53 12.28 17.31 12.53
N ASN A 54 13.16 17.58 13.53
CA ASN A 54 14.53 18.02 13.26
C ASN A 54 15.36 16.91 12.62
N ILE A 55 15.16 15.64 13.01
CA ILE A 55 15.80 14.48 12.38
C ILE A 55 15.37 14.39 10.91
N ALA A 56 14.06 14.41 10.63
CA ALA A 56 13.54 14.34 9.27
C ALA A 56 14.03 15.53 8.42
N ARG A 57 14.03 16.73 8.98
CA ARG A 57 14.52 17.94 8.29
C ARG A 57 16.02 17.88 7.98
N GLN A 58 16.82 17.29 8.87
CA GLN A 58 18.25 17.10 8.61
C GLN A 58 18.46 16.12 7.44
N ILE A 59 17.74 15.01 7.41
CA ILE A 59 17.76 14.06 6.28
C ILE A 59 17.34 14.75 4.98
N ALA A 60 16.23 15.50 5.00
CA ALA A 60 15.73 16.23 3.83
C ALA A 60 16.73 17.28 3.31
N GLY A 61 17.56 17.85 4.18
CA GLY A 61 18.60 18.80 3.79
C GLY A 61 19.62 18.26 2.78
N ASP A 62 19.81 16.96 2.73
CA ASP A 62 20.66 16.28 1.75
C ASP A 62 19.97 16.06 0.38
N PHE A 63 18.67 16.33 0.28
CA PHE A 63 17.84 16.12 -0.90
C PHE A 63 16.97 17.36 -1.20
N PRO A 64 17.59 18.51 -1.55
CA PRO A 64 16.89 19.79 -1.66
C PRO A 64 15.82 19.83 -2.77
N ASP A 65 15.90 18.93 -3.74
CA ASP A 65 14.93 18.84 -4.83
C ASP A 65 13.62 18.12 -4.41
N ILE A 66 13.59 17.52 -3.22
CA ILE A 66 12.39 16.89 -2.67
C ILE A 66 11.73 17.85 -1.69
N PRO A 67 10.49 18.31 -1.95
CA PRO A 67 9.79 19.23 -1.06
C PRO A 67 9.64 18.64 0.35
N PHE A 68 9.97 19.42 1.38
CA PHE A 68 9.81 19.00 2.76
C PHE A 68 8.72 19.81 3.47
N PRO A 69 7.79 19.19 4.18
CA PRO A 69 7.62 17.74 4.39
C PRO A 69 6.81 17.03 3.28
N ASP A 70 6.21 17.71 2.33
CA ASP A 70 5.22 17.20 1.37
C ASP A 70 5.73 16.03 0.50
N GLY A 71 7.03 16.00 0.20
CA GLY A 71 7.67 14.93 -0.58
C GLY A 71 8.12 13.72 0.25
N TRP A 72 7.84 13.72 1.58
CA TRP A 72 8.26 12.65 2.47
C TRP A 72 7.38 11.40 2.31
N LYS A 73 8.00 10.24 2.07
CA LYS A 73 7.37 8.91 1.93
C LYS A 73 8.01 7.85 2.84
N ALA A 74 9.11 8.17 3.47
CA ALA A 74 9.87 7.28 4.32
C ALA A 74 9.34 7.31 5.77
N ASN A 75 9.79 6.35 6.59
CA ASN A 75 9.65 6.50 8.03
C ASN A 75 10.60 7.62 8.56
N LEU A 76 10.54 7.96 9.84
CA LEU A 76 11.37 9.03 10.42
C LEU A 76 12.87 8.75 10.37
N LEU A 77 13.29 7.51 10.10
CA LEU A 77 14.69 7.16 9.90
C LEU A 77 15.15 7.33 8.44
N GLY A 78 14.26 7.82 7.57
CA GLY A 78 14.56 8.04 6.16
C GLY A 78 14.64 6.73 5.35
N VAL A 79 13.88 5.70 5.72
CA VAL A 79 13.80 4.43 4.99
C VAL A 79 12.41 4.30 4.36
N ASP A 80 12.35 4.08 3.05
CA ASP A 80 11.10 3.85 2.33
C ASP A 80 10.59 2.42 2.62
N LEU A 81 9.48 2.33 3.37
CA LEU A 81 8.97 1.06 3.87
C LEU A 81 8.47 0.14 2.77
N ASN A 82 8.03 0.68 1.63
CA ASN A 82 7.63 -0.14 0.48
C ASN A 82 8.83 -0.67 -0.33
N LEU A 83 10.05 -0.40 0.10
CA LEU A 83 11.29 -0.96 -0.45
C LEU A 83 12.00 -1.88 0.55
N GLN A 84 11.26 -2.42 1.53
CA GLN A 84 11.82 -3.18 2.64
C GLN A 84 11.60 -4.70 2.54
N TYR A 85 10.84 -5.18 1.55
CA TYR A 85 10.49 -6.60 1.49
C TYR A 85 11.48 -7.41 0.64
N PRO A 86 11.75 -8.70 1.00
CA PRO A 86 12.75 -9.54 0.31
C PRO A 86 12.23 -10.11 -1.03
N ALA A 87 11.66 -9.25 -1.87
CA ALA A 87 11.18 -9.55 -3.21
C ALA A 87 12.01 -8.77 -4.24
N GLY A 88 13.21 -9.28 -4.56
CA GLY A 88 14.14 -8.56 -5.42
C GLY A 88 14.78 -7.33 -4.76
N TRP A 89 15.00 -7.36 -3.45
CA TRP A 89 15.54 -6.23 -2.70
C TRP A 89 16.91 -5.75 -3.20
N LEU A 90 17.79 -6.66 -3.64
CA LEU A 90 19.09 -6.27 -4.21
C LEU A 90 18.92 -5.49 -5.51
N GLN A 91 17.96 -5.85 -6.36
CA GLN A 91 17.63 -5.12 -7.57
C GLN A 91 17.08 -3.73 -7.25
N ALA A 92 16.14 -3.64 -6.29
CA ALA A 92 15.65 -2.34 -5.82
C ALA A 92 16.81 -1.46 -5.34
N ARG A 93 17.74 -2.03 -4.56
CA ARG A 93 18.91 -1.31 -4.05
C ARG A 93 19.80 -0.79 -5.18
N GLU A 94 20.11 -1.61 -6.16
CA GLU A 94 20.94 -1.21 -7.32
C GLU A 94 20.28 -0.04 -8.07
N ILE A 95 18.98 -0.15 -8.36
CA ILE A 95 18.21 0.90 -9.04
C ILE A 95 18.23 2.20 -8.22
N LYS A 96 17.83 2.13 -6.95
CA LYS A 96 17.72 3.33 -6.10
C LYS A 96 19.08 3.97 -5.80
N PHE A 97 20.12 3.17 -5.67
CA PHE A 97 21.49 3.68 -5.50
C PHE A 97 22.00 4.39 -6.76
N SER A 98 21.68 3.87 -7.96
CA SER A 98 22.02 4.58 -9.22
C SER A 98 21.28 5.90 -9.39
N GLN A 99 20.12 6.05 -8.73
CA GLN A 99 19.33 7.28 -8.68
C GLN A 99 19.79 8.25 -7.57
N GLY A 100 20.82 7.88 -6.77
CA GLY A 100 21.37 8.73 -5.73
C GLY A 100 20.86 8.47 -4.30
N PHE A 101 19.90 7.54 -4.12
CA PHE A 101 19.34 7.20 -2.80
C PHE A 101 20.19 6.18 -2.05
N THR A 102 21.44 6.54 -1.73
CA THR A 102 22.43 5.63 -1.11
C THR A 102 22.46 5.70 0.41
N ARG A 103 21.71 6.60 1.02
CA ARG A 103 21.64 6.91 2.46
C ARG A 103 20.21 7.28 2.85
N PRO A 104 19.91 7.41 4.14
CA PRO A 104 18.59 7.88 4.58
C PRO A 104 18.12 9.10 3.79
N ALA A 105 16.89 9.03 3.28
CA ALA A 105 16.31 10.00 2.36
C ALA A 105 14.81 10.18 2.65
N PRO A 106 14.20 11.28 2.17
CA PRO A 106 12.76 11.47 2.29
C PRO A 106 11.93 10.38 1.62
N ARG A 107 12.50 9.67 0.64
CA ARG A 107 11.90 8.58 -0.13
C ARG A 107 12.99 7.74 -0.82
N ASP A 108 12.61 6.60 -1.34
CA ASP A 108 13.43 5.77 -2.26
C ASP A 108 14.70 5.15 -1.64
N TYR A 109 15.01 5.38 -0.37
CA TYR A 109 16.10 4.67 0.30
C TYR A 109 15.63 3.32 0.83
N VAL A 110 16.23 2.25 0.33
CA VAL A 110 15.84 0.86 0.63
C VAL A 110 16.25 0.36 2.02
N GLY A 111 16.99 1.16 2.79
CA GLY A 111 17.57 0.71 4.07
C GLY A 111 18.86 -0.09 3.90
N ARG A 112 19.34 -0.68 4.99
CA ARG A 112 20.59 -1.46 5.04
C ARG A 112 20.39 -2.94 4.70
N ALA A 113 19.20 -3.46 4.96
CA ALA A 113 18.79 -4.83 4.70
C ALA A 113 17.25 -4.89 4.56
N PRO A 114 16.70 -5.93 3.92
CA PRO A 114 15.25 -6.10 3.91
C PRO A 114 14.72 -6.37 5.32
N LEU A 115 13.49 -5.93 5.59
CA LEU A 115 12.78 -6.11 6.85
C LEU A 115 13.58 -5.64 8.09
N ASN A 116 14.40 -4.60 7.95
CA ASN A 116 15.18 -4.07 9.06
C ASN A 116 14.53 -2.85 9.75
N GLN A 117 13.34 -2.46 9.29
CA GLN A 117 12.52 -1.46 9.95
C GLN A 117 11.42 -2.14 10.76
N LYS A 118 11.06 -1.56 11.91
CA LYS A 118 10.08 -2.15 12.84
C LYS A 118 8.71 -2.31 12.19
N GLU A 119 8.31 -1.32 11.41
CA GLU A 119 7.02 -1.24 10.73
C GLU A 119 6.90 -2.35 9.67
N SER A 120 7.87 -2.45 8.77
CA SER A 120 7.88 -3.49 7.72
C SER A 120 8.02 -4.90 8.31
N MET A 121 8.83 -5.06 9.36
CA MET A 121 8.97 -6.33 10.07
C MET A 121 7.68 -6.72 10.80
N ALA A 122 7.00 -5.77 11.42
CA ALA A 122 5.74 -6.02 12.11
C ALA A 122 4.64 -6.44 11.12
N LEU A 123 4.52 -5.73 9.98
CA LEU A 123 3.57 -6.09 8.94
C LEU A 123 3.88 -7.45 8.32
N ALA A 124 5.15 -7.76 8.07
CA ALA A 124 5.55 -9.05 7.53
C ALA A 124 5.17 -10.20 8.49
N ARG A 125 5.50 -10.10 9.77
CA ARG A 125 5.13 -11.09 10.80
C ARG A 125 3.62 -11.25 10.93
N TYR A 126 2.90 -10.14 10.93
CA TYR A 126 1.44 -10.16 10.98
C TYR A 126 0.84 -10.86 9.75
N THR A 127 1.39 -10.63 8.57
CA THR A 127 0.97 -11.31 7.34
C THR A 127 1.23 -12.82 7.42
N GLU A 128 2.39 -13.23 7.94
CA GLU A 128 2.72 -14.65 8.18
C GLU A 128 1.77 -15.30 9.19
N GLU A 129 1.40 -14.59 10.26
CA GLU A 129 0.47 -15.07 11.28
C GLU A 129 -0.97 -15.21 10.78
N VAL A 130 -1.44 -14.22 10.02
CA VAL A 130 -2.81 -14.19 9.46
C VAL A 130 -2.97 -15.13 8.28
N ASP A 131 -1.90 -15.35 7.51
CA ASP A 131 -1.87 -16.15 6.26
C ASP A 131 -3.02 -15.79 5.29
N PRO A 132 -3.16 -14.53 4.87
CA PRO A 132 -4.32 -14.07 4.12
C PRO A 132 -4.41 -14.69 2.73
N ASP A 133 -5.62 -14.83 2.21
CA ASP A 133 -5.87 -15.32 0.85
C ASP A 133 -5.62 -14.25 -0.22
N LEU A 134 -5.72 -12.97 0.16
CA LEU A 134 -5.55 -11.82 -0.70
C LEU A 134 -5.05 -10.64 0.11
N VAL A 135 -4.20 -9.80 -0.50
CA VAL A 135 -3.79 -8.52 0.08
C VAL A 135 -4.06 -7.35 -0.86
N LEU A 136 -4.49 -6.23 -0.28
CA LEU A 136 -4.60 -4.93 -0.95
C LEU A 136 -3.65 -3.95 -0.26
N ALA A 137 -2.66 -3.46 -0.98
CA ALA A 137 -1.76 -2.40 -0.54
C ALA A 137 -2.21 -1.07 -1.16
N TYR A 138 -2.77 -0.19 -0.34
CA TYR A 138 -3.22 1.12 -0.79
C TYR A 138 -2.09 2.14 -0.79
N HIS A 139 -1.97 2.83 -1.90
CA HIS A 139 -1.06 3.94 -2.16
C HIS A 139 -1.81 5.13 -2.76
N THR A 140 -1.15 6.23 -2.91
CA THR A 140 -1.50 7.36 -3.75
C THR A 140 -0.30 7.65 -4.64
N GLN A 141 -0.48 7.91 -5.93
CA GLN A 141 -1.67 8.23 -6.69
C GLN A 141 -1.53 7.68 -8.14
N GLY A 142 -2.64 7.70 -8.92
CA GLY A 142 -2.57 7.34 -10.34
C GLY A 142 -3.85 6.70 -10.88
N LYS A 143 -4.82 6.34 -10.00
CA LYS A 143 -6.02 5.56 -10.36
C LYS A 143 -5.66 4.28 -11.12
N ALA A 144 -4.65 3.55 -10.61
CA ALA A 144 -4.10 2.35 -11.22
C ALA A 144 -4.14 1.15 -10.25
N ILE A 145 -4.16 -0.04 -10.82
CA ILE A 145 -4.16 -1.33 -10.12
C ILE A 145 -3.00 -2.15 -10.66
N TYR A 146 -1.99 -2.38 -9.82
CA TYR A 146 -0.89 -3.28 -10.10
C TYR A 146 -1.16 -4.64 -9.47
N TRP A 147 -1.09 -5.72 -10.26
CA TRP A 147 -1.61 -7.04 -9.89
C TRP A 147 -0.60 -8.19 -9.99
N GLN A 148 0.56 -7.96 -10.59
CA GLN A 148 1.56 -8.98 -10.87
C GLN A 148 2.92 -8.65 -10.26
N PHE A 149 3.77 -9.65 -10.17
CA PHE A 149 5.19 -9.52 -9.85
C PHE A 149 6.00 -10.53 -10.66
N ARG A 150 6.91 -10.03 -11.51
CA ARG A 150 7.73 -10.85 -12.42
C ARG A 150 6.85 -11.86 -13.19
N ASP A 151 7.38 -13.06 -13.36
CA ASP A 151 6.75 -14.19 -14.09
C ASP A 151 5.90 -15.08 -13.16
N TYR A 152 5.65 -14.64 -11.92
CA TYR A 152 4.85 -15.42 -10.99
C TYR A 152 3.39 -15.49 -11.46
N GLN A 153 2.98 -16.71 -11.84
CA GLN A 153 1.59 -16.95 -12.24
C GLN A 153 0.72 -17.13 -10.98
N VAL A 154 -0.26 -16.25 -10.83
CA VAL A 154 -1.23 -16.31 -9.76
C VAL A 154 -2.61 -16.50 -10.38
N PRO A 155 -3.19 -17.71 -10.26
CA PRO A 155 -4.50 -18.01 -10.87
C PRO A 155 -5.56 -17.00 -10.39
N GLY A 156 -6.35 -16.49 -11.34
CA GLY A 156 -7.45 -15.58 -11.04
C GLY A 156 -7.05 -14.12 -10.72
N ALA A 157 -5.78 -13.80 -10.49
CA ALA A 157 -5.37 -12.46 -10.11
C ALA A 157 -5.70 -11.41 -11.19
N ARG A 158 -5.47 -11.73 -12.47
CA ARG A 158 -5.83 -10.82 -13.57
C ARG A 158 -7.33 -10.59 -13.66
N SER A 159 -8.13 -11.66 -13.58
CA SER A 159 -9.58 -11.55 -13.61
C SER A 159 -10.10 -10.67 -12.46
N LEU A 160 -9.52 -10.84 -11.27
CA LEU A 160 -9.88 -10.05 -10.10
C LEU A 160 -9.46 -8.57 -10.27
N ALA A 161 -8.30 -8.30 -10.86
CA ALA A 161 -7.88 -6.94 -11.21
C ALA A 161 -8.86 -6.28 -12.19
N ASP A 162 -9.33 -7.02 -13.20
CA ASP A 162 -10.32 -6.52 -14.16
C ASP A 162 -11.68 -6.22 -13.48
N GLU A 163 -12.10 -7.03 -12.49
CA GLU A 163 -13.29 -6.72 -11.69
C GLU A 163 -13.08 -5.47 -10.80
N PHE A 164 -11.90 -5.30 -10.21
CA PHE A 164 -11.56 -4.08 -9.47
C PHE A 164 -11.60 -2.84 -10.38
N ALA A 165 -11.07 -2.95 -11.59
CA ALA A 165 -11.12 -1.88 -12.57
C ALA A 165 -12.55 -1.48 -12.94
N LYS A 166 -13.45 -2.46 -13.15
CA LYS A 166 -14.88 -2.21 -13.39
C LYS A 166 -15.55 -1.52 -12.20
N ALA A 167 -15.17 -1.91 -10.97
CA ALA A 167 -15.76 -1.37 -9.76
C ALA A 167 -15.33 0.06 -9.46
N SER A 168 -14.07 0.43 -9.77
CA SER A 168 -13.46 1.69 -9.41
C SER A 168 -13.31 2.69 -10.57
N GLY A 169 -13.29 2.20 -11.80
CA GLY A 169 -12.88 2.99 -12.96
C GLY A 169 -11.35 3.17 -13.08
N TYR A 170 -10.56 2.46 -12.27
CA TYR A 170 -9.10 2.50 -12.32
C TYR A 170 -8.56 1.63 -13.45
N SER A 171 -7.37 1.96 -13.97
CA SER A 171 -6.70 1.15 -15.00
C SER A 171 -5.98 -0.05 -14.38
N VAL A 172 -5.98 -1.19 -15.07
CA VAL A 172 -5.09 -2.32 -14.73
C VAL A 172 -3.79 -2.14 -15.48
N GLU A 173 -2.69 -2.02 -14.76
CA GLU A 173 -1.39 -1.69 -15.31
C GLU A 173 -0.31 -2.66 -14.86
N ASP A 174 0.77 -2.71 -15.64
CA ASP A 174 2.01 -3.37 -15.26
C ASP A 174 2.87 -2.39 -14.47
N THR A 175 3.44 -2.85 -13.36
CA THR A 175 4.32 -2.01 -12.56
C THR A 175 5.57 -1.62 -13.37
N PRO A 176 5.92 -0.33 -13.44
CA PRO A 176 7.16 0.09 -14.09
C PRO A 176 8.37 -0.62 -13.50
N TYR A 177 9.32 -1.03 -14.35
CA TYR A 177 10.50 -1.83 -13.92
C TYR A 177 11.23 -1.23 -12.72
N GLU A 178 11.43 0.09 -12.71
CA GLU A 178 12.14 0.81 -11.65
C GLU A 178 11.44 0.80 -10.29
N SER A 179 10.14 0.43 -10.28
CA SER A 179 9.29 0.34 -9.09
C SER A 179 8.79 -1.08 -8.81
N SER A 180 9.30 -2.08 -9.57
CA SER A 180 8.82 -3.47 -9.53
C SER A 180 9.51 -4.37 -8.52
N PHE A 181 10.17 -3.80 -7.51
CA PHE A 181 10.96 -4.62 -6.57
C PHE A 181 10.81 -4.15 -5.14
N ALA A 182 10.94 -5.10 -4.23
CA ALA A 182 10.95 -4.91 -2.78
C ALA A 182 9.65 -4.36 -2.17
N GLY A 183 8.55 -4.34 -2.91
CA GLY A 183 7.23 -3.96 -2.41
C GLY A 183 6.56 -5.06 -1.58
N TYR A 184 5.62 -4.66 -0.71
CA TYR A 184 4.83 -5.58 0.11
C TYR A 184 4.02 -6.56 -0.76
N LYS A 185 3.29 -6.06 -1.77
CA LYS A 185 2.55 -6.87 -2.74
C LYS A 185 3.47 -7.87 -3.44
N ASP A 186 4.66 -7.44 -3.86
CA ASP A 186 5.61 -8.27 -4.59
C ASP A 186 6.09 -9.44 -3.74
N TRP A 187 6.42 -9.16 -2.48
CA TRP A 187 6.81 -10.17 -1.51
C TRP A 187 5.68 -11.15 -1.21
N PHE A 188 4.45 -10.66 -1.07
CA PHE A 188 3.29 -11.53 -0.88
C PHE A 188 3.07 -12.47 -2.07
N ILE A 189 3.06 -11.96 -3.28
CA ILE A 189 2.93 -12.76 -4.50
C ILE A 189 4.06 -13.80 -4.59
N GLN A 190 5.30 -13.38 -4.31
CA GLN A 190 6.47 -14.27 -4.37
C GLN A 190 6.35 -15.45 -3.40
N ASN A 191 5.91 -15.21 -2.18
CA ASN A 191 5.94 -16.22 -1.12
C ASN A 191 4.69 -17.10 -1.08
N TRP A 192 3.51 -16.51 -1.30
CA TRP A 192 2.23 -17.23 -1.18
C TRP A 192 1.64 -17.69 -2.49
N ARG A 193 2.04 -17.11 -3.63
CA ARG A 193 1.39 -17.37 -4.93
C ARG A 193 -0.12 -17.11 -4.88
N ARG A 194 -0.52 -16.15 -4.10
CA ARG A 194 -1.90 -15.69 -3.94
C ARG A 194 -2.07 -14.29 -4.51
N PRO A 195 -3.31 -13.85 -4.80
CA PRO A 195 -3.58 -12.52 -5.33
C PRO A 195 -3.12 -11.40 -4.40
N GLY A 196 -2.26 -10.54 -4.88
CA GLY A 196 -1.79 -9.34 -4.21
C GLY A 196 -1.87 -8.14 -5.14
N PHE A 197 -2.36 -7.02 -4.64
CA PHE A 197 -2.59 -5.83 -5.44
C PHE A 197 -2.00 -4.59 -4.78
N THR A 198 -1.47 -3.69 -5.60
CA THR A 198 -1.26 -2.29 -5.22
C THR A 198 -2.35 -1.46 -5.87
N ILE A 199 -3.04 -0.67 -5.07
CA ILE A 199 -4.09 0.24 -5.52
C ILE A 199 -3.57 1.67 -5.38
N GLU A 200 -3.35 2.36 -6.50
CA GLU A 200 -2.93 3.77 -6.53
C GLU A 200 -4.16 4.67 -6.55
N ALA A 201 -4.63 5.06 -5.38
CA ALA A 201 -5.88 5.80 -5.20
C ALA A 201 -5.74 7.29 -5.50
N GLY A 202 -6.74 7.87 -6.16
CA GLY A 202 -6.78 9.30 -6.49
C GLY A 202 -5.83 9.72 -7.59
N SER A 203 -5.70 11.03 -7.82
CA SER A 203 -4.87 11.58 -8.90
C SER A 203 -4.30 12.95 -8.55
N GLY A 204 -3.18 13.32 -9.19
CA GLY A 204 -2.52 14.63 -9.00
C GLY A 204 -1.16 14.51 -8.33
N THR A 205 -0.86 15.40 -7.41
CA THR A 205 0.43 15.46 -6.70
C THR A 205 0.23 15.17 -5.22
N ASN A 206 1.07 14.31 -4.65
CA ASN A 206 1.06 14.01 -3.22
C ASN A 206 1.64 15.18 -2.38
N PRO A 207 1.10 15.43 -1.19
CA PRO A 207 -0.08 14.79 -0.59
C PRO A 207 -1.37 15.21 -1.32
N LEU A 208 -2.27 14.24 -1.55
CA LEU A 208 -3.54 14.52 -2.22
C LEU A 208 -4.42 15.41 -1.33
N PRO A 209 -5.15 16.37 -1.93
CA PRO A 209 -6.05 17.23 -1.15
C PRO A 209 -7.22 16.43 -0.59
N LEU A 210 -7.64 16.75 0.64
CA LEU A 210 -8.77 16.10 1.31
C LEU A 210 -10.09 16.17 0.52
N SER A 211 -10.22 17.14 -0.40
CA SER A 211 -11.38 17.23 -1.30
C SER A 211 -11.55 16.03 -2.23
N GLN A 212 -10.52 15.20 -2.43
CA GLN A 212 -10.64 13.95 -3.19
C GLN A 212 -11.17 12.78 -2.36
N PHE A 213 -11.31 12.91 -1.04
CA PHE A 213 -11.65 11.80 -0.16
C PHE A 213 -12.95 11.09 -0.58
N ASP A 214 -14.02 11.83 -0.81
CA ASP A 214 -15.33 11.25 -1.15
C ASP A 214 -15.31 10.50 -2.49
N GLU A 215 -14.52 10.97 -3.46
CA GLU A 215 -14.34 10.28 -4.74
C GLU A 215 -13.52 9.01 -4.54
N ILE A 216 -12.36 9.12 -3.89
CA ILE A 216 -11.49 7.98 -3.58
C ILE A 216 -12.25 6.90 -2.82
N TYR A 217 -13.03 7.31 -1.82
CA TYR A 217 -13.82 6.38 -1.01
C TYR A 217 -14.85 5.61 -1.87
N ARG A 218 -15.63 6.32 -2.70
CA ARG A 218 -16.61 5.68 -3.60
C ARG A 218 -15.97 4.74 -4.61
N ASP A 219 -14.88 5.17 -5.24
CA ASP A 219 -14.14 4.36 -6.22
C ASP A 219 -13.65 3.05 -5.59
N ASN A 220 -13.18 3.12 -4.34
CA ASN A 220 -12.53 1.98 -3.69
C ASN A 220 -13.49 1.08 -2.88
N LEU A 221 -14.69 1.55 -2.54
CA LEU A 221 -15.68 0.72 -1.85
C LEU A 221 -16.00 -0.56 -2.64
N GLY A 222 -16.15 -0.42 -3.97
CA GLY A 222 -16.38 -1.55 -4.87
C GLY A 222 -15.19 -2.53 -4.89
N ILE A 223 -13.95 -2.04 -4.88
CA ILE A 223 -12.75 -2.89 -4.79
C ILE A 223 -12.79 -3.72 -3.50
N LEU A 224 -13.04 -3.08 -2.35
CA LEU A 224 -13.04 -3.74 -1.05
C LEU A 224 -14.12 -4.82 -0.96
N VAL A 225 -15.33 -4.55 -1.45
CA VAL A 225 -16.42 -5.54 -1.46
C VAL A 225 -16.13 -6.67 -2.43
N THR A 226 -15.62 -6.36 -3.64
CA THR A 226 -15.26 -7.38 -4.63
C THR A 226 -14.11 -8.26 -4.11
N ALA A 227 -13.11 -7.70 -3.46
CA ALA A 227 -12.02 -8.47 -2.85
C ALA A 227 -12.53 -9.43 -1.77
N ALA A 228 -13.49 -8.99 -0.96
CA ALA A 228 -14.07 -9.80 0.10
C ALA A 228 -15.01 -10.93 -0.41
N THR A 229 -15.48 -10.85 -1.64
CA THR A 229 -16.47 -11.80 -2.19
C THR A 229 -16.03 -12.51 -3.47
N GLY A 230 -14.97 -12.04 -4.11
CA GLY A 230 -14.52 -12.52 -5.43
C GLY A 230 -13.56 -13.71 -5.40
N LEU A 231 -13.13 -14.16 -4.21
CA LEU A 231 -12.30 -15.36 -4.10
C LEU A 231 -13.16 -16.63 -4.21
N PRO A 232 -12.69 -17.67 -4.93
CA PRO A 232 -13.37 -18.95 -4.95
C PRO A 232 -13.46 -19.55 -3.55
N GLU A 233 -14.57 -20.20 -3.24
CA GLU A 233 -14.72 -20.94 -1.98
C GLU A 233 -13.58 -21.98 -1.87
N LYS A 234 -12.94 -22.04 -0.71
CA LYS A 234 -12.00 -23.14 -0.40
C LYS A 234 -12.81 -24.44 -0.26
N ASN A 235 -12.58 -25.38 -1.17
CA ASN A 235 -13.11 -26.74 -1.07
C ASN A 235 -12.53 -27.50 0.12
#